data_c238503cddba4b17b300b2a32ca34dd5
#
_entry.id   c238503cddba4b17b300b2a32ca34dd5
#
_cell.length_a   1.000
_cell.length_b   1.000
_cell.length_c   1.000
_cell.angle_alpha   90.00
_cell.angle_beta   90.00
_cell.angle_gamma   90.00
#
_symmetry.space_group_name_H-M   'P 1'
#
loop_
_entity.id
_entity.type
_entity.pdbx_description
1 polymer ?
#
loop_
_entity_poly.entity_id
_entity_poly.type
_entity_poly.pdbx_seq_one_letter_code
_entity_poly.pdbx_strand_id
1 'polypeptide(L)'
;MNTIKTIGVVGTGVIGASWTALFLAKGYKVIVTDPAPGAEEKLQAYLQKEWPTLTKIGLVPGASLQNYQFVENIDEYLGEVDYIQEVLPFSTLIKRIMLIVYRMALND
;
A
#
# COMPACT_ATOMS: atom_id res chain seq x y z
N MET A 1 -16.62 11.25 -11.76
CA MET A 1 -15.31 10.78 -12.12
C MET A 1 -14.66 10.07 -10.92
N ASN A 2 -14.26 8.85 -11.12
CA ASN A 2 -13.68 8.10 -10.05
C ASN A 2 -12.19 8.41 -9.91
N THR A 3 -11.77 8.69 -8.69
CA THR A 3 -10.38 9.00 -8.41
C THR A 3 -9.89 8.06 -7.33
N ILE A 4 -8.91 7.25 -7.65
CA ILE A 4 -8.25 6.43 -6.64
C ILE A 4 -7.36 7.35 -5.83
N LYS A 5 -7.53 7.35 -4.51
CA LYS A 5 -6.77 8.21 -3.61
C LYS A 5 -5.97 7.43 -2.59
N THR A 6 -6.50 6.31 -2.15
CA THR A 6 -5.89 5.51 -1.09
C THR A 6 -5.71 4.09 -1.56
N ILE A 7 -4.49 3.59 -1.42
CA ILE A 7 -4.12 2.25 -1.85
C ILE A 7 -3.67 1.46 -0.63
N GLY A 8 -4.14 0.23 -0.53
CA GLY A 8 -3.66 -0.71 0.47
C GLY A 8 -2.58 -1.60 -0.13
N VAL A 9 -1.49 -1.80 0.59
CA VAL A 9 -0.44 -2.74 0.20
C VAL A 9 -0.30 -3.77 1.29
N VAL A 10 -0.45 -5.03 0.91
CA VAL A 10 -0.31 -6.14 1.84
C VAL A 10 0.93 -6.93 1.45
N GLY A 11 1.94 -6.89 2.31
CA GLY A 11 3.23 -7.49 2.03
C GLY A 11 4.26 -6.44 1.63
N THR A 12 5.43 -6.44 2.30
CA THR A 12 6.44 -5.41 2.11
C THR A 12 7.80 -5.95 1.67
N GLY A 13 7.86 -7.20 1.19
CA GLY A 13 9.08 -7.69 0.57
C GLY A 13 9.50 -6.78 -0.58
N VAL A 14 10.54 -7.15 -1.32
CA VAL A 14 11.07 -6.29 -2.38
C VAL A 14 9.96 -5.80 -3.31
N ILE A 15 9.03 -6.68 -3.69
CA ILE A 15 7.96 -6.31 -4.62
C ILE A 15 6.97 -5.33 -3.95
N GLY A 16 6.53 -5.63 -2.73
CA GLY A 16 5.58 -4.77 -2.02
C GLY A 16 6.16 -3.40 -1.71
N ALA A 17 7.43 -3.36 -1.33
CA ALA A 17 8.11 -2.09 -1.08
C ALA A 17 8.23 -1.26 -2.36
N SER A 18 8.49 -1.92 -3.49
CA SER A 18 8.55 -1.24 -4.79
C SER A 18 7.21 -0.65 -5.18
N TRP A 19 6.12 -1.40 -4.98
CA TRP A 19 4.78 -0.88 -5.22
C TRP A 19 4.46 0.30 -4.33
N THR A 20 4.81 0.21 -3.04
CA THR A 20 4.58 1.31 -2.10
C THR A 20 5.29 2.58 -2.56
N ALA A 21 6.57 2.45 -2.93
CA ALA A 21 7.35 3.60 -3.41
C ALA A 21 6.70 4.23 -4.65
N LEU A 22 6.28 3.40 -5.59
CA LEU A 22 5.66 3.87 -6.82
C LEU A 22 4.36 4.62 -6.54
N PHE A 23 3.50 4.06 -5.68
CA PHE A 23 2.23 4.70 -5.36
C PHE A 23 2.44 6.05 -4.64
N LEU A 24 3.41 6.10 -3.74
CA LEU A 24 3.74 7.37 -3.07
C LEU A 24 4.23 8.41 -4.07
N ALA A 25 5.07 8.00 -5.02
CA ALA A 25 5.57 8.90 -6.06
C ALA A 25 4.45 9.43 -6.95
N LYS A 26 3.37 8.69 -7.07
CA LYS A 26 2.19 9.08 -7.84
C LYS A 26 1.19 9.89 -7.01
N GLY A 27 1.52 10.22 -5.77
CA GLY A 27 0.68 11.08 -4.94
C GLY A 27 -0.41 10.38 -4.15
N TYR A 28 -0.45 9.06 -4.17
CA TYR A 28 -1.47 8.33 -3.43
C TYR A 28 -1.13 8.26 -1.94
N LYS A 29 -2.17 8.14 -1.12
CA LYS A 29 -2.02 7.70 0.25
C LYS A 29 -1.93 6.18 0.25
N VAL A 30 -1.00 5.62 1.02
CA VAL A 30 -0.79 4.17 1.04
C VAL A 30 -0.91 3.65 2.47
N ILE A 31 -1.79 2.68 2.65
CA ILE A 31 -1.92 1.97 3.93
C ILE A 31 -1.27 0.61 3.74
N VAL A 32 -0.27 0.32 4.56
CA VAL A 32 0.61 -0.84 4.36
C VAL A 32 0.53 -1.76 5.56
N THR A 33 0.50 -3.06 5.32
CA THR A 33 0.61 -4.04 6.39
C THR A 33 1.47 -5.21 5.95
N ASP A 34 2.13 -5.83 6.92
CA ASP A 34 2.90 -7.04 6.70
C ASP A 34 3.06 -7.75 8.05
N PRO A 35 2.73 -9.03 8.15
CA PRO A 35 2.85 -9.75 9.42
C PRO A 35 4.28 -10.09 9.82
N ALA A 36 5.25 -9.93 8.92
CA ALA A 36 6.64 -10.33 9.20
C ALA A 36 7.28 -9.40 10.24
N PRO A 37 8.00 -9.95 11.21
CA PRO A 37 8.73 -9.12 12.18
C PRO A 37 9.74 -8.19 11.49
N GLY A 38 9.77 -6.93 11.90
CA GLY A 38 10.70 -5.96 11.34
C GLY A 38 10.32 -5.43 9.96
N ALA A 39 9.13 -5.76 9.47
CA ALA A 39 8.71 -5.34 8.14
C ALA A 39 8.59 -3.82 8.03
N GLU A 40 8.09 -3.16 9.07
CA GLU A 40 7.93 -1.70 9.06
C GLU A 40 9.28 -1.00 8.92
N GLU A 41 10.26 -1.43 9.70
CA GLU A 41 11.59 -0.82 9.68
C GLU A 41 12.28 -1.04 8.33
N LYS A 42 12.12 -2.22 7.74
CA LYS A 42 12.68 -2.54 6.43
C LYS A 42 12.04 -1.70 5.34
N LEU A 43 10.73 -1.52 5.40
CA LEU A 43 10.02 -0.69 4.45
C LEU A 43 10.48 0.75 4.55
N GLN A 44 10.59 1.28 5.77
CA GLN A 44 11.03 2.65 5.97
C GLN A 44 12.43 2.86 5.39
N ALA A 45 13.36 1.95 5.66
CA ALA A 45 14.71 2.04 5.13
C ALA A 45 14.72 2.00 3.60
N TYR A 46 13.91 1.13 3.00
CA TYR A 46 13.81 1.03 1.55
C TYR A 46 13.29 2.32 0.95
N LEU A 47 12.21 2.88 1.51
CA LEU A 47 11.62 4.09 0.99
C LEU A 47 12.58 5.28 1.09
N GLN A 48 13.29 5.40 2.20
CA GLN A 48 14.27 6.46 2.36
C GLN A 48 15.42 6.34 1.37
N LYS A 49 15.84 5.11 1.07
CA LYS A 49 16.90 4.86 0.12
C LYS A 49 16.48 5.18 -1.31
N GLU A 50 15.26 4.82 -1.69
CA GLU A 50 14.80 4.97 -3.07
C GLU A 50 14.20 6.34 -3.39
N TRP A 51 13.81 7.09 -2.38
CA TRP A 51 13.12 8.37 -2.59
C TRP A 51 13.94 9.38 -3.39
N PRO A 52 15.26 9.52 -3.18
CA PRO A 52 16.06 10.42 -4.03
C PRO A 52 16.02 10.05 -5.51
N THR A 53 16.02 8.76 -5.83
CA THR A 53 15.92 8.29 -7.21
C THR A 53 14.57 8.66 -7.81
N LEU A 54 13.50 8.44 -7.07
CA LEU A 54 12.15 8.80 -7.52
C LEU A 54 12.02 10.31 -7.71
N THR A 55 12.65 11.09 -6.85
CA THR A 55 12.63 12.54 -6.97
C THR A 55 13.31 12.98 -8.26
N LYS A 56 14.40 12.33 -8.64
CA LYS A 56 15.09 12.64 -9.90
C LYS A 56 14.26 12.30 -11.12
N ILE A 57 13.52 11.18 -11.06
CA ILE A 57 12.64 10.78 -12.16
C ILE A 57 11.47 11.74 -12.29
N GLY A 58 10.97 12.24 -11.18
CA GLY A 58 9.88 13.20 -11.14
C GLY A 58 8.72 12.70 -10.30
N LEU A 59 8.34 13.49 -9.31
CA LEU A 59 7.20 13.21 -8.47
C LEU A 59 6.02 14.04 -8.95
N VAL A 60 4.80 13.48 -8.83
CA VAL A 60 3.61 14.27 -9.09
C VAL A 60 3.35 15.23 -7.92
N PRO A 61 2.61 16.32 -8.13
CA PRO A 61 2.25 17.21 -7.02
C PRO A 61 1.51 16.43 -5.93
N GLY A 62 1.89 16.69 -4.69
CA GLY A 62 1.31 15.99 -3.54
C GLY A 62 2.03 14.72 -3.13
N ALA A 63 3.01 14.26 -3.90
CA ALA A 63 3.78 13.08 -3.53
C ALA A 63 4.63 13.37 -2.29
N SER A 64 4.62 12.44 -1.33
CA SER A 64 5.38 12.60 -0.10
C SER A 64 5.58 11.24 0.56
N LEU A 65 6.75 11.05 1.17
CA LEU A 65 6.99 9.89 2.02
C LEU A 65 6.06 9.84 3.22
N GLN A 66 5.48 10.97 3.62
CA GLN A 66 4.58 11.02 4.76
C GLN A 66 3.18 10.49 4.43
N ASN A 67 2.93 10.16 3.18
CA ASN A 67 1.62 9.68 2.76
C ASN A 67 1.41 8.18 3.01
N TYR A 68 2.38 7.47 3.58
CA TYR A 68 2.13 6.08 3.94
C TYR A 68 1.92 5.93 5.44
N GLN A 69 1.14 4.91 5.78
CA GLN A 69 0.87 4.54 7.16
C GLN A 69 0.99 3.03 7.28
N PHE A 70 1.84 2.55 8.18
CA PHE A 70 1.98 1.13 8.44
C PHE A 70 1.01 0.73 9.55
N VAL A 71 0.21 -0.31 9.30
CA VAL A 71 -0.81 -0.75 10.25
C VAL A 71 -0.68 -2.25 10.52
N GLU A 72 -1.12 -2.68 11.69
CA GLU A 72 -1.10 -4.10 12.04
C GLU A 72 -2.15 -4.88 11.28
N ASN A 73 -3.34 -4.31 11.12
CA ASN A 73 -4.46 -5.01 10.51
C ASN A 73 -5.12 -4.09 9.50
N ILE A 74 -4.91 -4.38 8.22
CA ILE A 74 -5.49 -3.56 7.16
C ILE A 74 -7.01 -3.70 7.08
N ASP A 75 -7.58 -4.76 7.64
CA ASP A 75 -9.02 -4.98 7.58
C ASP A 75 -9.79 -3.83 8.21
N GLU A 76 -9.20 -3.16 9.20
CA GLU A 76 -9.82 -2.01 9.84
C GLU A 76 -9.89 -0.79 8.93
N TYR A 77 -9.10 -0.80 7.85
CA TYR A 77 -8.98 0.33 6.93
C TYR A 77 -9.60 0.07 5.57
N LEU A 78 -10.26 -1.07 5.39
CA LEU A 78 -10.81 -1.42 4.08
C LEU A 78 -11.86 -0.42 3.59
N GLY A 79 -12.53 0.28 4.50
CA GLY A 79 -13.49 1.29 4.12
C GLY A 79 -12.86 2.53 3.49
N GLU A 80 -11.58 2.77 3.74
CA GLU A 80 -10.86 3.92 3.21
C GLU A 80 -10.07 3.60 1.94
N VAL A 81 -9.85 2.31 1.66
CA VAL A 81 -8.95 1.89 0.59
C VAL A 81 -9.73 1.71 -0.71
N ASP A 82 -9.23 2.32 -1.78
CA ASP A 82 -9.84 2.25 -3.11
C ASP A 82 -9.32 1.07 -3.92
N TYR A 83 -8.10 0.61 -3.63
CA TYR A 83 -7.47 -0.48 -4.36
C TYR A 83 -6.46 -1.17 -3.43
N ILE A 84 -6.35 -2.50 -3.54
CA ILE A 84 -5.37 -3.26 -2.76
C ILE A 84 -4.41 -3.99 -3.68
N GLN A 85 -3.12 -3.79 -3.42
CA GLN A 85 -2.04 -4.56 -4.03
C GLN A 85 -1.53 -5.56 -3.01
N GLU A 86 -1.66 -6.84 -3.30
CA GLU A 86 -1.26 -7.89 -2.38
C GLU A 86 -0.12 -8.71 -2.98
N VAL A 87 0.92 -8.97 -2.16
CA VAL A 87 2.09 -9.73 -2.57
C VAL A 87 2.35 -10.89 -1.62
N LEU A 88 1.33 -11.29 -0.85
CA LEU A 88 1.42 -12.43 0.06
C LEU A 88 1.14 -13.74 -0.69
N PRO A 89 1.38 -14.90 -0.05
CA PRO A 89 1.08 -16.19 -0.66
C PRO A 89 -0.36 -16.29 -1.16
N PHE A 90 -0.55 -17.10 -2.20
CA PHE A 90 -1.81 -17.20 -2.92
C PHE A 90 -3.03 -17.42 -2.03
N SER A 91 -2.90 -18.27 -1.01
CA SER A 91 -4.01 -18.54 -0.09
C SER A 91 -4.45 -17.28 0.66
N THR A 92 -3.47 -16.46 1.07
CA THR A 92 -3.77 -15.20 1.75
C THR A 92 -4.38 -14.21 0.78
N LEU A 93 -3.88 -14.17 -0.45
CA LEU A 93 -4.40 -13.30 -1.50
C LEU A 93 -5.89 -13.57 -1.74
N ILE A 94 -6.26 -14.84 -1.86
CA ILE A 94 -7.67 -15.20 -2.09
C ILE A 94 -8.54 -14.74 -0.93
N LYS A 95 -8.11 -14.95 0.30
CA LYS A 95 -8.87 -14.51 1.48
C LYS A 95 -9.10 -13.01 1.47
N ARG A 96 -8.07 -12.25 1.11
CA ARG A 96 -8.19 -10.79 1.07
C ARG A 96 -9.12 -10.32 -0.03
N ILE A 97 -9.02 -10.92 -1.21
CA ILE A 97 -9.90 -10.58 -2.31
C ILE A 97 -11.36 -10.87 -1.94
N MET A 98 -11.61 -12.03 -1.33
CA MET A 98 -12.95 -12.38 -0.92
C MET A 98 -13.52 -11.40 0.09
N LEU A 99 -12.70 -10.96 1.04
CA LEU A 99 -13.12 -9.98 2.03
C LEU A 99 -13.49 -8.65 1.40
N ILE A 100 -12.70 -8.19 0.42
CA ILE A 100 -12.96 -6.95 -0.28
C ILE A 100 -14.27 -7.04 -1.07
N VAL A 101 -14.43 -8.12 -1.82
CA VAL A 101 -15.64 -8.32 -2.61
C VAL A 101 -16.87 -8.36 -1.71
N TYR A 102 -16.77 -9.05 -0.59
CA TYR A 102 -17.86 -9.12 0.37
C TYR A 102 -18.23 -7.75 0.89
N ARG A 103 -17.24 -6.94 1.24
CA ARG A 103 -17.49 -5.58 1.72
C ARG A 103 -18.13 -4.70 0.66
N MET A 104 -17.67 -4.81 -0.57
CA MET A 104 -18.25 -4.04 -1.67
C MET A 104 -19.72 -4.41 -1.87
N ALA A 105 -20.03 -5.70 -1.78
CA ALA A 105 -21.41 -6.16 -1.91
C ALA A 105 -22.30 -5.62 -0.79
N LEU A 106 -21.76 -5.49 0.43
CA LEU A 106 -22.54 -4.98 1.55
C LEU A 106 -22.78 -3.48 1.42
N ASN A 107 -21.92 -2.75 0.76
CA ASN A 107 -22.02 -1.30 0.65
C ASN A 107 -22.83 -0.85 -0.56
N ASP A 108 -23.19 -1.76 -1.42
CA ASP A 108 -24.06 -1.45 -2.54
C ASP A 108 -25.51 -1.52 -2.12
#